data_98da9c8a55cebfafb32adf4707826f5a
#
_entry.id   98da9c8a55cebfafb32adf4707826f5a
#
_cell.length_a   1.000
_cell.length_b   1.000
_cell.length_c   1.000
_cell.angle_alpha   90.00
_cell.angle_beta   90.00
_cell.angle_gamma   90.00
#
_symmetry.space_group_name_H-M   'P 1'
#
loop_
_entity.id
_entity.type
_entity.pdbx_description
1 polymer ?
#
loop_
_entity_poly.entity_id
_entity_poly.type
_entity_poly.pdbx_seq_one_letter_code
_entity_poly.pdbx_strand_id
1 'polypeptide(L)'
;ARKAEEDGVILAMETHVVSIMDPPEKCRDIVEAVGSDHLRLIMDAVNHFGSIQDVYHSSAFLNCIFDAVGPLAPVAHLKDVKVSPGLVVHIDQEVPGEGELDLALMLQRFDALFPEGYGLIEHLPREKVPVAAANIRSIAAHSGVDIH
;
A
#
# COMPACT_ATOMS: atom_id res chain seq x y z
N ALA A 1 1.03 14.74 15.93
CA ALA A 1 0.71 15.79 14.97
C ALA A 1 1.29 17.13 15.42
N ARG A 2 0.97 17.68 16.60
CA ARG A 2 1.40 19.01 17.06
C ARG A 2 2.91 19.29 16.88
N LYS A 3 3.78 18.34 17.28
CA LYS A 3 5.23 18.51 17.10
C LYS A 3 5.64 18.53 15.60
N ALA A 4 4.96 17.76 14.77
CA ALA A 4 5.19 17.77 13.32
C ALA A 4 4.78 19.11 12.68
N GLU A 5 3.68 19.70 13.15
CA GLU A 5 3.25 21.04 12.73
C GLU A 5 4.27 22.12 13.09
N GLU A 6 4.76 22.09 14.34
CA GLU A 6 5.80 23.04 14.82
C GLU A 6 7.10 22.93 14.03
N ASP A 7 7.48 21.72 13.64
CA ASP A 7 8.73 21.45 12.91
C ASP A 7 8.56 21.53 11.38
N GLY A 8 7.33 21.70 10.88
CA GLY A 8 7.02 21.78 9.45
C GLY A 8 7.26 20.46 8.69
N VAL A 9 7.12 19.31 9.36
CA VAL A 9 7.31 17.99 8.77
C VAL A 9 6.00 17.24 8.65
N ILE A 10 5.91 16.30 7.73
CA ILE A 10 4.79 15.37 7.61
C ILE A 10 5.12 14.10 8.39
N LEU A 11 4.21 13.68 9.23
CA LEU A 11 4.25 12.39 9.92
C LEU A 11 3.34 11.42 9.16
N ALA A 12 3.92 10.44 8.47
CA ALA A 12 3.18 9.41 7.78
C ALA A 12 3.13 8.13 8.64
N MET A 13 1.92 7.67 8.96
CA MET A 13 1.69 6.45 9.74
C MET A 13 1.44 5.27 8.80
N GLU A 14 2.13 4.18 9.07
CA GLU A 14 1.83 2.89 8.45
C GLU A 14 0.65 2.22 9.17
N THR A 15 -0.25 1.65 8.38
CA THR A 15 -1.43 0.91 8.85
C THR A 15 -1.15 -0.58 8.90
N HIS A 16 -1.88 -1.33 9.73
CA HIS A 16 -1.72 -2.78 9.80
C HIS A 16 -2.95 -3.46 10.40
N VAL A 17 -3.39 -4.57 9.79
CA VAL A 17 -4.55 -5.39 10.19
C VAL A 17 -4.52 -5.85 11.67
N VAL A 18 -3.33 -6.01 12.26
CA VAL A 18 -3.19 -6.40 13.67
C VAL A 18 -3.14 -5.22 14.64
N SER A 19 -3.44 -4.02 14.17
CA SER A 19 -3.44 -2.79 14.99
C SER A 19 -4.83 -2.16 15.08
N ILE A 20 -4.93 -1.05 15.81
CA ILE A 20 -6.16 -0.24 15.82
C ILE A 20 -6.38 0.49 14.50
N MET A 21 -5.42 0.45 13.59
CA MET A 21 -5.45 1.04 12.25
C MET A 21 -6.02 0.04 11.23
N ASP A 22 -7.14 -0.58 11.58
CA ASP A 22 -7.92 -1.50 10.75
C ASP A 22 -9.38 -1.49 11.21
N PRO A 23 -10.38 -1.52 10.30
CA PRO A 23 -10.27 -1.54 8.83
C PRO A 23 -9.85 -0.17 8.24
N PRO A 24 -9.69 -0.06 6.90
CA PRO A 24 -9.25 1.19 6.25
C PRO A 24 -10.07 2.43 6.63
N GLU A 25 -11.38 2.30 6.78
CA GLU A 25 -12.26 3.40 7.21
C GLU A 25 -11.89 3.91 8.62
N LYS A 26 -11.44 3.01 9.50
CA LYS A 26 -10.97 3.36 10.83
C LYS A 26 -9.70 4.22 10.78
N CYS A 27 -8.81 3.93 9.83
CA CYS A 27 -7.60 4.73 9.61
C CYS A 27 -7.98 6.16 9.22
N ARG A 28 -8.91 6.32 8.29
CA ARG A 28 -9.45 7.62 7.90
C ARG A 28 -10.02 8.35 9.12
N ASP A 29 -10.92 7.70 9.86
CA ASP A 29 -11.60 8.30 11.01
C ASP A 29 -10.60 8.79 12.07
N ILE A 30 -9.50 8.05 12.28
CA ILE A 30 -8.43 8.46 13.21
C ILE A 30 -7.70 9.71 12.70
N VAL A 31 -7.32 9.75 11.42
CA VAL A 31 -6.64 10.92 10.84
C VAL A 31 -7.55 12.15 10.88
N GLU A 32 -8.82 11.99 10.52
CA GLU A 32 -9.82 13.06 10.57
C GLU A 32 -10.06 13.57 12.00
N ALA A 33 -10.12 12.66 12.98
CA ALA A 33 -10.26 13.02 14.40
C ALA A 33 -9.07 13.81 14.95
N VAL A 34 -7.87 13.55 14.45
CA VAL A 34 -6.66 14.33 14.78
C VAL A 34 -6.72 15.73 14.15
N GLY A 35 -7.28 15.85 12.95
CA GLY A 35 -7.54 17.11 12.27
C GLY A 35 -6.29 17.90 11.90
N SER A 36 -5.16 17.23 11.65
CA SER A 36 -3.88 17.86 11.31
C SER A 36 -3.44 17.54 9.89
N ASP A 37 -3.11 18.57 9.13
CA ASP A 37 -2.54 18.40 7.78
C ASP A 37 -1.12 17.82 7.80
N HIS A 38 -0.48 17.79 8.95
CA HIS A 38 0.82 17.18 9.16
C HIS A 38 0.76 15.70 9.57
N LEU A 39 -0.44 15.10 9.58
CA LEU A 39 -0.62 13.66 9.76
C LEU A 39 -1.16 13.05 8.48
N ARG A 40 -0.45 12.08 7.95
CA ARG A 40 -0.79 11.32 6.73
C ARG A 40 -0.63 9.84 6.99
N LEU A 41 -1.05 9.03 6.02
CA LEU A 41 -0.89 7.58 6.03
C LEU A 41 0.15 7.16 4.97
N ILE A 42 0.65 5.96 5.13
CA ILE A 42 1.36 5.24 4.07
C ILE A 42 0.37 4.29 3.43
N MET A 43 0.27 4.31 2.10
CA MET A 43 -0.52 3.35 1.33
C MET A 43 0.21 2.01 1.31
N ASP A 44 0.02 1.24 2.36
CA ASP A 44 0.48 -0.14 2.45
C ASP A 44 -0.72 -1.07 2.36
N ALA A 45 -1.16 -1.31 1.14
CA ALA A 45 -2.36 -2.09 0.90
C ALA A 45 -2.25 -3.51 1.45
N VAL A 46 -1.07 -4.14 1.32
CA VAL A 46 -0.82 -5.52 1.78
C VAL A 46 -1.06 -5.66 3.28
N ASN A 47 -0.76 -4.64 4.05
CA ASN A 47 -0.96 -4.66 5.49
C ASN A 47 -2.44 -4.70 5.93
N HIS A 48 -3.39 -4.53 5.01
CA HIS A 48 -4.83 -4.69 5.26
C HIS A 48 -5.36 -6.08 4.85
N PHE A 49 -4.56 -6.90 4.16
CA PHE A 49 -5.00 -8.22 3.70
C PHE A 49 -5.04 -9.20 4.88
N GLY A 50 -6.23 -9.48 5.37
CA GLY A 50 -6.48 -10.34 6.53
C GLY A 50 -7.09 -11.69 6.19
N SER A 51 -7.49 -11.94 4.94
CA SER A 51 -8.13 -13.17 4.52
C SER A 51 -7.70 -13.61 3.11
N ILE A 52 -7.87 -14.89 2.82
CA ILE A 52 -7.63 -15.47 1.48
C ILE A 52 -8.57 -14.85 0.45
N GLN A 53 -9.80 -14.51 0.86
CA GLN A 53 -10.76 -13.85 0.00
C GLN A 53 -10.28 -12.46 -0.44
N ASP A 54 -9.63 -11.71 0.45
CA ASP A 54 -9.05 -10.41 0.11
C ASP A 54 -7.99 -10.57 -0.98
N VAL A 55 -7.13 -11.60 -0.87
CA VAL A 55 -6.10 -11.88 -1.88
C VAL A 55 -6.72 -12.22 -3.23
N TYR A 56 -7.65 -13.17 -3.28
CA TYR A 56 -8.29 -13.59 -4.53
C TYR A 56 -9.22 -12.55 -5.16
N HIS A 57 -9.66 -11.57 -4.37
CA HIS A 57 -10.45 -10.43 -4.85
C HIS A 57 -9.67 -9.11 -4.70
N SER A 58 -8.34 -9.16 -4.91
CA SER A 58 -7.43 -8.06 -4.61
C SER A 58 -7.84 -6.74 -5.28
N SER A 59 -8.30 -6.76 -6.53
CA SER A 59 -8.78 -5.55 -7.22
C SER A 59 -9.96 -4.87 -6.49
N ALA A 60 -10.93 -5.66 -6.02
CA ALA A 60 -12.08 -5.13 -5.29
C ALA A 60 -11.66 -4.58 -3.93
N PHE A 61 -10.81 -5.30 -3.22
CA PHE A 61 -10.33 -4.89 -1.90
C PHE A 61 -9.40 -3.66 -1.98
N LEU A 62 -8.51 -3.60 -2.97
CA LEU A 62 -7.71 -2.40 -3.27
C LEU A 62 -8.60 -1.17 -3.47
N ASN A 63 -9.67 -1.28 -4.26
CA ASN A 63 -10.60 -0.17 -4.44
C ASN A 63 -11.19 0.29 -3.10
N CYS A 64 -11.62 -0.62 -2.22
CA CYS A 64 -12.12 -0.26 -0.89
C CYS A 64 -11.05 0.49 -0.07
N ILE A 65 -9.80 0.02 -0.08
CA ILE A 65 -8.69 0.67 0.62
C ILE A 65 -8.46 2.09 0.06
N PHE A 66 -8.34 2.22 -1.26
CA PHE A 66 -8.11 3.52 -1.90
C PHE A 66 -9.27 4.49 -1.70
N ASP A 67 -10.52 4.02 -1.73
CA ASP A 67 -11.70 4.86 -1.48
C ASP A 67 -11.75 5.35 -0.02
N ALA A 68 -11.26 4.54 0.92
CA ALA A 68 -11.23 4.91 2.32
C ALA A 68 -10.07 5.86 2.67
N VAL A 69 -8.85 5.55 2.25
CA VAL A 69 -7.62 6.20 2.74
C VAL A 69 -6.73 6.79 1.63
N GLY A 70 -7.02 6.53 0.35
CA GLY A 70 -6.18 6.96 -0.76
C GLY A 70 -5.75 8.42 -0.68
N PRO A 71 -6.66 9.40 -0.56
CA PRO A 71 -6.29 10.82 -0.50
C PRO A 71 -5.41 11.22 0.69
N LEU A 72 -5.29 10.36 1.70
CA LEU A 72 -4.52 10.60 2.91
C LEU A 72 -3.12 10.01 2.88
N ALA A 73 -2.78 9.24 1.83
CA ALA A 73 -1.58 8.40 1.79
C ALA A 73 -0.67 8.75 0.59
N PRO A 74 0.15 9.83 0.70
CA PRO A 74 0.99 10.32 -0.40
C PRO A 74 2.28 9.51 -0.66
N VAL A 75 2.50 8.46 0.12
CA VAL A 75 3.61 7.51 -0.05
C VAL A 75 3.03 6.12 -0.10
N ALA A 76 3.49 5.28 -1.03
CA ALA A 76 3.08 3.89 -1.14
C ALA A 76 4.22 2.92 -0.81
N HIS A 77 3.90 1.83 -0.10
CA HIS A 77 4.74 0.65 -0.04
C HIS A 77 4.33 -0.33 -1.13
N LEU A 78 5.27 -0.68 -2.00
CA LEU A 78 5.05 -1.57 -3.13
C LEU A 78 5.42 -2.99 -2.72
N LYS A 79 4.42 -3.69 -2.19
CA LYS A 79 4.50 -5.09 -1.76
C LYS A 79 3.62 -5.97 -2.65
N ASP A 80 3.80 -7.27 -2.52
CA ASP A 80 2.92 -8.26 -3.12
C ASP A 80 2.67 -9.40 -2.14
N VAL A 81 1.61 -10.15 -2.35
CA VAL A 81 1.22 -11.28 -1.51
C VAL A 81 0.87 -12.48 -2.35
N LYS A 82 1.01 -13.65 -1.74
CA LYS A 82 0.65 -14.92 -2.33
C LYS A 82 0.01 -15.83 -1.30
N VAL A 83 -1.02 -16.57 -1.71
CA VAL A 83 -1.59 -17.64 -0.91
C VAL A 83 -0.72 -18.89 -1.06
N SER A 84 -0.07 -19.27 0.02
CA SER A 84 0.77 -20.47 0.06
C SER A 84 -0.06 -21.69 0.45
N PRO A 85 -0.18 -22.71 -0.43
CA PRO A 85 -0.95 -23.90 -0.15
C PRO A 85 -0.27 -24.79 0.88
N GLY A 86 -1.06 -25.42 1.75
CA GLY A 86 -0.57 -26.33 2.77
C GLY A 86 -1.70 -26.86 3.64
N LEU A 87 -1.35 -27.65 4.67
CA LEU A 87 -2.31 -28.10 5.66
C LEU A 87 -2.94 -26.90 6.41
N VAL A 88 -2.11 -25.91 6.71
CA VAL A 88 -2.52 -24.59 7.16
C VAL A 88 -2.18 -23.61 6.06
N VAL A 89 -3.19 -22.92 5.54
CA VAL A 89 -3.00 -21.93 4.46
C VAL A 89 -2.44 -20.65 5.05
N HIS A 90 -1.43 -20.08 4.39
CA HIS A 90 -0.80 -18.83 4.76
C HIS A 90 -0.94 -17.80 3.65
N ILE A 91 -0.98 -16.53 4.03
CA ILE A 91 -0.76 -15.39 3.15
C ILE A 91 0.68 -14.94 3.40
N ASP A 92 1.54 -15.15 2.42
CA ASP A 92 2.94 -14.80 2.51
C ASP A 92 3.26 -13.59 1.63
N GLN A 93 4.24 -12.81 2.05
CA GLN A 93 4.77 -11.75 1.20
C GLN A 93 5.52 -12.37 0.02
N GLU A 94 5.35 -11.80 -1.17
CA GLU A 94 6.04 -12.19 -2.38
C GLU A 94 6.77 -10.99 -3.01
N VAL A 95 7.66 -11.27 -3.93
CA VAL A 95 8.31 -10.22 -4.73
C VAL A 95 7.23 -9.50 -5.56
N PRO A 96 7.15 -8.18 -5.54
CA PRO A 96 6.20 -7.43 -6.36
C PRO A 96 6.21 -7.88 -7.83
N GLY A 97 5.03 -8.29 -8.32
CA GLY A 97 4.83 -8.86 -9.64
C GLY A 97 4.97 -10.39 -9.73
N GLU A 98 5.31 -11.08 -8.66
CA GLU A 98 5.34 -12.54 -8.58
C GLU A 98 4.21 -13.10 -7.68
N GLY A 99 3.41 -12.22 -7.09
CA GLY A 99 2.27 -12.55 -6.24
C GLY A 99 0.92 -12.46 -6.94
N GLU A 100 -0.11 -12.22 -6.14
CA GLU A 100 -1.52 -12.23 -6.56
C GLU A 100 -2.21 -10.87 -6.38
N LEU A 101 -1.48 -9.84 -5.95
CA LEU A 101 -2.01 -8.48 -5.84
C LEU A 101 -2.19 -7.86 -7.23
N ASP A 102 -3.29 -7.16 -7.44
CA ASP A 102 -3.50 -6.34 -8.65
C ASP A 102 -2.63 -5.06 -8.58
N LEU A 103 -1.31 -5.23 -8.80
CA LEU A 103 -0.35 -4.14 -8.76
C LEU A 103 -0.60 -3.10 -9.87
N ALA A 104 -1.17 -3.49 -11.00
CA ALA A 104 -1.53 -2.54 -12.06
C ALA A 104 -2.57 -1.55 -11.56
N LEU A 105 -3.65 -2.04 -10.95
CA LEU A 105 -4.68 -1.20 -10.32
C LEU A 105 -4.10 -0.35 -9.20
N MET A 106 -3.26 -0.93 -8.35
CA MET A 106 -2.62 -0.19 -7.25
C MET A 106 -1.82 1.01 -7.77
N LEU A 107 -0.97 0.79 -8.78
CA LEU A 107 -0.16 1.85 -9.39
C LEU A 107 -1.05 2.91 -10.06
N GLN A 108 -2.06 2.52 -10.83
CA GLN A 108 -2.99 3.45 -11.47
C GLN A 108 -3.75 4.31 -10.46
N ARG A 109 -4.25 3.71 -9.38
CA ARG A 109 -4.98 4.43 -8.32
C ARG A 109 -4.07 5.40 -7.57
N PHE A 110 -2.84 4.98 -7.28
CA PHE A 110 -1.86 5.82 -6.59
C PHE A 110 -1.42 6.99 -7.46
N ASP A 111 -1.04 6.75 -8.71
CA ASP A 111 -0.63 7.77 -9.68
C ASP A 111 -1.73 8.82 -9.91
N ALA A 112 -2.99 8.39 -10.05
CA ALA A 112 -4.13 9.28 -10.21
C ALA A 112 -4.31 10.27 -9.03
N LEU A 113 -3.89 9.90 -7.83
CA LEU A 113 -3.96 10.73 -6.62
C LEU A 113 -2.67 11.53 -6.40
N PHE A 114 -1.53 10.92 -6.67
CA PHE A 114 -0.20 11.46 -6.36
C PHE A 114 0.79 11.16 -7.49
N PRO A 115 0.70 11.86 -8.65
CA PRO A 115 1.58 11.61 -9.79
C PRO A 115 3.07 11.89 -9.48
N GLU A 116 3.36 12.72 -8.47
CA GLU A 116 4.72 12.97 -7.95
C GLU A 116 4.99 12.19 -6.63
N GLY A 117 4.16 11.19 -6.33
CA GLY A 117 4.26 10.40 -5.10
C GLY A 117 5.43 9.41 -5.14
N TYR A 118 5.78 8.88 -3.99
CA TYR A 118 6.88 7.93 -3.85
C TYR A 118 6.36 6.53 -3.59
N GLY A 119 6.85 5.56 -4.39
CA GLY A 119 6.65 4.13 -4.16
C GLY A 119 7.93 3.50 -3.60
N LEU A 120 7.84 2.87 -2.45
CA LEU A 120 8.97 2.24 -1.76
C LEU A 120 8.84 0.72 -1.81
N ILE A 121 9.90 0.05 -2.26
CA ILE A 121 10.03 -1.42 -2.15
C ILE A 121 10.63 -1.71 -0.79
N GLU A 122 9.95 -2.55 0.00
CA GLU A 122 10.44 -2.90 1.33
C GLU A 122 10.28 -4.39 1.66
N HIS A 123 10.87 -4.79 2.80
CA HIS A 123 10.78 -6.14 3.38
C HIS A 123 11.27 -7.26 2.46
N LEU A 124 12.10 -6.93 1.47
CA LEU A 124 12.73 -7.93 0.59
C LEU A 124 14.21 -8.12 0.91
N PRO A 125 14.75 -9.34 0.74
CA PRO A 125 16.18 -9.55 0.68
C PRO A 125 16.80 -8.66 -0.41
N ARG A 126 17.98 -8.11 -0.12
CA ARG A 126 18.64 -7.13 -1.00
C ARG A 126 18.79 -7.60 -2.45
N GLU A 127 19.05 -8.89 -2.63
CA GLU A 127 19.21 -9.53 -3.94
C GLU A 127 17.90 -9.60 -4.75
N LYS A 128 16.72 -9.51 -4.09
CA LYS A 128 15.42 -9.52 -4.75
C LYS A 128 14.93 -8.12 -5.16
N VAL A 129 15.48 -7.05 -4.58
CA VAL A 129 15.06 -5.67 -4.87
C VAL A 129 15.19 -5.31 -6.36
N PRO A 130 16.26 -5.67 -7.09
CA PRO A 130 16.34 -5.39 -8.53
C PRO A 130 15.24 -6.07 -9.36
N VAL A 131 14.84 -7.29 -8.98
CA VAL A 131 13.75 -8.02 -9.65
C VAL A 131 12.42 -7.31 -9.40
N ALA A 132 12.11 -6.99 -8.15
CA ALA A 132 10.91 -6.23 -7.78
C ALA A 132 10.83 -4.90 -8.54
N ALA A 133 11.93 -4.15 -8.60
CA ALA A 133 11.98 -2.88 -9.31
C ALA A 133 11.76 -3.04 -10.83
N ALA A 134 12.28 -4.10 -11.43
CA ALA A 134 12.05 -4.40 -12.85
C ALA A 134 10.59 -4.76 -13.12
N ASN A 135 10.00 -5.61 -12.28
CA ASN A 135 8.60 -6.00 -12.38
C ASN A 135 7.65 -4.80 -12.23
N ILE A 136 7.86 -3.95 -11.21
CA ILE A 136 7.07 -2.75 -10.98
C ILE A 136 7.12 -1.81 -12.20
N ARG A 137 8.32 -1.54 -12.73
CA ARG A 137 8.47 -0.70 -13.94
C ARG A 137 7.76 -1.31 -15.16
N SER A 138 7.85 -2.63 -15.31
CA SER A 138 7.15 -3.32 -16.40
C SER A 138 5.63 -3.21 -16.26
N ILE A 139 5.10 -3.42 -15.05
CA ILE A 139 3.66 -3.30 -14.78
C ILE A 139 3.21 -1.86 -15.01
N ALA A 140 3.93 -0.87 -14.50
CA ALA A 140 3.63 0.55 -14.70
C ALA A 140 3.54 0.91 -16.19
N ALA A 141 4.55 0.53 -16.97
CA ALA A 141 4.57 0.80 -18.41
C ALA A 141 3.36 0.17 -19.15
N HIS A 142 2.95 -1.04 -18.76
CA HIS A 142 1.79 -1.71 -19.36
C HIS A 142 0.44 -1.14 -18.89
N SER A 143 0.41 -0.52 -17.72
CA SER A 143 -0.79 0.10 -17.14
C SER A 143 -0.91 1.61 -17.42
N GLY A 144 0.04 2.18 -18.15
CA GLY A 144 0.04 3.60 -18.52
C GLY A 144 0.43 4.55 -17.39
N VAL A 145 1.21 4.06 -16.43
CA VAL A 145 1.76 4.84 -15.31
C VAL A 145 3.23 5.16 -15.60
N ASP A 146 3.61 6.43 -15.49
CA ASP A 146 5.00 6.87 -15.65
C ASP A 146 5.74 6.81 -14.30
N ILE A 147 6.92 6.15 -14.30
CA ILE A 147 7.82 6.10 -13.14
C ILE A 147 9.12 6.80 -13.51
N HIS A 148 9.49 7.77 -12.71
CA HIS A 148 10.69 8.61 -12.90
C HIS A 148 11.86 8.15 -12.06
#